data_8cdb04c04485271f4af3d071a2712ed3
#
_entry.id   8cdb04c04485271f4af3d071a2712ed3
#
_cell.length_a   1.000
_cell.length_b   1.000
_cell.length_c   1.000
_cell.angle_alpha   90.00
_cell.angle_beta   90.00
_cell.angle_gamma   90.00
#
_symmetry.space_group_name_H-M   'P 1'
#
loop_
_entity.id
_entity.type
_entity.pdbx_description
1 polymer ?
#
loop_
_entity_poly.entity_id
_entity_poly.type
_entity_poly.pdbx_seq_one_letter_code
_entity_poly.pdbx_strand_id
1 'polypeptide(L)'
;MVEGQEGVTWEHWLALAEACETAGLDGLFRSDHYLSIVRGGEAGSLDAWATIAALAARTERLLLGTLVSPVTFRPPAVLAKSVATAQEISGGRVELGIGAGWYEAEHEAYGFRFPPVGERMDELERQLEAIARLWDTDPSAWPKPRPRPRLIVGGSAKPRTVRAAVRFADEYNTVFATPEECRERRARVDAAAREAGRDSLTFSLMTGAVVGRDHAELDERIARFQEVRGRPGETPHVTGTLDEAAARLREYEDAGVERVMLQHLDHEDVDMVHALGELARLVS
;
A
#
# COMPACT_ATOMS: atom_id res chain seq x y z
N MET A 1 0.60 -1.93 -6.56
CA MET A 1 0.65 -0.65 -5.81
C MET A 1 0.93 0.48 -6.78
N VAL A 2 0.15 1.55 -6.75
CA VAL A 2 0.26 2.69 -7.68
C VAL A 2 0.37 4.00 -6.90
N GLU A 3 1.27 4.87 -7.33
CA GLU A 3 1.48 6.20 -6.77
C GLU A 3 0.49 7.19 -7.41
N GLY A 4 -0.69 7.31 -6.82
CA GLY A 4 -1.79 8.08 -7.39
C GLY A 4 -1.50 9.56 -7.62
N GLN A 5 -0.58 10.13 -6.84
CA GLN A 5 -0.18 11.54 -6.93
C GLN A 5 0.72 11.85 -8.12
N GLU A 6 1.14 10.84 -8.87
CA GLU A 6 2.00 11.05 -10.04
C GLU A 6 1.20 11.29 -11.33
N GLY A 7 0.02 11.91 -11.22
CA GLY A 7 -0.81 12.29 -12.36
C GLY A 7 -1.72 11.17 -12.88
N VAL A 8 -2.04 10.20 -12.05
CA VAL A 8 -2.93 9.08 -12.43
C VAL A 8 -4.37 9.59 -12.58
N THR A 9 -4.87 9.64 -13.80
CA THR A 9 -6.23 10.06 -14.12
C THR A 9 -7.26 8.99 -13.77
N TRP A 10 -8.55 9.34 -13.83
CA TRP A 10 -9.61 8.36 -13.61
C TRP A 10 -9.60 7.26 -14.68
N GLU A 11 -9.30 7.60 -15.92
CA GLU A 11 -9.16 6.64 -17.03
C GLU A 11 -8.02 5.66 -16.79
N HIS A 12 -6.88 6.14 -16.29
CA HIS A 12 -5.77 5.26 -15.90
C HIS A 12 -6.18 4.32 -14.76
N TRP A 13 -6.91 4.81 -13.75
CA TRP A 13 -7.40 3.96 -12.67
C TRP A 13 -8.32 2.85 -13.16
N LEU A 14 -9.21 3.13 -14.12
CA LEU A 14 -10.07 2.12 -14.70
C LEU A 14 -9.26 1.09 -15.50
N ALA A 15 -8.32 1.52 -16.33
CA ALA A 15 -7.48 0.62 -17.13
C ALA A 15 -6.62 -0.29 -16.23
N LEU A 16 -6.01 0.26 -15.19
CA LEU A 16 -5.22 -0.50 -14.21
C LEU A 16 -6.07 -1.51 -13.44
N ALA A 17 -7.29 -1.13 -13.05
CA ALA A 17 -8.19 -2.04 -12.33
C ALA A 17 -8.65 -3.19 -13.23
N GLU A 18 -9.03 -2.91 -14.48
CA GLU A 18 -9.38 -3.92 -15.47
C GLU A 18 -8.22 -4.88 -15.75
N ALA A 19 -7.00 -4.33 -15.93
CA ALA A 19 -5.81 -5.14 -16.13
C ALA A 19 -5.51 -6.03 -14.91
N CYS A 20 -5.61 -5.52 -13.69
CA CYS A 20 -5.42 -6.30 -12.46
C CYS A 20 -6.47 -7.44 -12.34
N GLU A 21 -7.76 -7.15 -12.63
CA GLU A 21 -8.82 -8.18 -12.66
C GLU A 21 -8.50 -9.27 -13.69
N THR A 22 -8.16 -8.88 -14.92
CA THR A 22 -7.89 -9.79 -16.03
C THR A 22 -6.61 -10.59 -15.83
N ALA A 23 -5.56 -9.97 -15.30
CA ALA A 23 -4.28 -10.62 -15.03
C ALA A 23 -4.33 -11.60 -13.85
N GLY A 24 -5.39 -11.55 -13.03
CA GLY A 24 -5.56 -12.44 -11.88
C GLY A 24 -4.83 -11.97 -10.62
N LEU A 25 -4.42 -10.69 -10.54
CA LEU A 25 -3.81 -10.12 -9.33
C LEU A 25 -4.82 -10.03 -8.18
N ASP A 26 -4.36 -10.15 -6.93
CA ASP A 26 -5.22 -10.16 -5.76
C ASP A 26 -5.79 -8.79 -5.41
N GLY A 27 -5.07 -7.71 -5.70
CA GLY A 27 -5.52 -6.38 -5.31
C GLY A 27 -4.81 -5.24 -6.02
N LEU A 28 -5.44 -4.07 -5.94
CA LEU A 28 -4.92 -2.80 -6.41
C LEU A 28 -4.90 -1.79 -5.24
N PHE A 29 -3.70 -1.47 -4.79
CA PHE A 29 -3.46 -0.50 -3.72
C PHE A 29 -2.93 0.81 -4.28
N ARG A 30 -3.18 1.89 -3.56
CA ARG A 30 -2.66 3.20 -3.91
C ARG A 30 -2.09 3.95 -2.71
N SER A 31 -1.16 4.87 -2.99
CA SER A 31 -0.75 5.91 -2.03
C SER A 31 -1.91 6.87 -1.74
N ASP A 32 -1.86 7.50 -0.57
CA ASP A 32 -2.77 8.58 -0.18
C ASP A 32 -1.95 9.87 0.00
N HIS A 33 -1.50 10.41 -1.12
CA HIS A 33 -0.78 11.67 -1.25
C HIS A 33 -1.55 12.63 -2.16
N TYR A 34 -1.44 13.92 -1.92
CA TYR A 34 -2.06 14.97 -2.75
C TYR A 34 -1.05 15.68 -3.64
N LEU A 35 0.24 15.65 -3.29
CA LEU A 35 1.30 16.29 -4.04
C LEU A 35 2.26 15.27 -4.62
N SER A 36 2.66 15.47 -5.88
CA SER A 36 3.65 14.60 -6.54
C SER A 36 4.98 14.57 -5.78
N ILE A 37 5.56 13.39 -5.70
CA ILE A 37 6.86 13.13 -5.05
C ILE A 37 7.96 12.93 -6.09
N VAL A 38 7.58 12.41 -7.27
CA VAL A 38 8.54 11.98 -8.30
C VAL A 38 8.54 12.96 -9.47
N ARG A 39 7.38 13.18 -10.09
CA ARG A 39 7.27 13.98 -11.33
C ARG A 39 7.30 15.48 -11.08
N GLY A 40 6.83 15.94 -9.90
CA GLY A 40 6.71 17.36 -9.60
C GLY A 40 5.73 18.09 -10.53
N GLY A 41 5.78 19.44 -10.53
CA GLY A 41 5.06 20.27 -11.47
C GLY A 41 3.53 20.14 -11.40
N GLU A 42 2.89 19.91 -12.54
CA GLU A 42 1.43 19.84 -12.68
C GLU A 42 0.83 18.47 -12.33
N ALA A 43 1.65 17.49 -11.96
CA ALA A 43 1.15 16.20 -11.51
C ALA A 43 0.41 16.36 -10.18
N GLY A 44 -0.74 15.71 -10.06
CA GLY A 44 -1.60 15.79 -8.89
C GLY A 44 -2.34 14.48 -8.65
N SER A 45 -3.14 14.43 -7.60
CA SER A 45 -3.85 13.24 -7.18
C SER A 45 -5.36 13.46 -7.09
N LEU A 46 -6.12 12.46 -7.53
CA LEU A 46 -7.49 12.30 -7.08
C LEU A 46 -7.48 11.85 -5.61
N ASP A 47 -8.48 12.26 -4.81
CA ASP A 47 -8.60 11.78 -3.42
C ASP A 47 -8.63 10.25 -3.35
N ALA A 48 -7.84 9.68 -2.44
CA ALA A 48 -7.64 8.24 -2.37
C ALA A 48 -8.93 7.49 -2.04
N TRP A 49 -9.68 7.94 -1.05
CA TRP A 49 -10.87 7.22 -0.60
C TRP A 49 -12.07 7.40 -1.55
N ALA A 50 -12.19 8.55 -2.19
CA ALA A 50 -13.16 8.74 -3.26
C ALA A 50 -12.85 7.82 -4.46
N THR A 51 -11.57 7.71 -4.85
CA THR A 51 -11.12 6.82 -5.93
C THR A 51 -11.36 5.35 -5.56
N ILE A 52 -11.00 4.92 -4.35
CA ILE A 52 -11.21 3.54 -3.87
C ILE A 52 -12.70 3.19 -3.86
N ALA A 53 -13.58 4.09 -3.38
CA ALA A 53 -15.01 3.85 -3.38
C ALA A 53 -15.58 3.71 -4.81
N ALA A 54 -15.09 4.53 -5.75
CA ALA A 54 -15.47 4.42 -7.15
C ALA A 54 -14.97 3.11 -7.81
N LEU A 55 -13.73 2.71 -7.54
CA LEU A 55 -13.18 1.44 -8.01
C LEU A 55 -13.89 0.24 -7.37
N ALA A 56 -14.30 0.33 -6.11
CA ALA A 56 -15.07 -0.70 -5.43
C ALA A 56 -16.39 -1.04 -6.17
N ALA A 57 -17.03 -0.02 -6.76
CA ALA A 57 -18.25 -0.19 -7.56
C ALA A 57 -17.97 -0.67 -9.01
N ARG A 58 -16.72 -0.70 -9.44
CA ARG A 58 -16.31 -1.04 -10.82
C ARG A 58 -15.53 -2.34 -10.92
N THR A 59 -15.19 -2.95 -9.80
CA THR A 59 -14.42 -4.19 -9.71
C THR A 59 -15.23 -5.28 -8.98
N GLU A 60 -14.93 -6.54 -9.26
CA GLU A 60 -15.66 -7.66 -8.69
C GLU A 60 -14.84 -8.46 -7.67
N ARG A 61 -13.52 -8.57 -7.87
CA ARG A 61 -12.65 -9.47 -7.13
C ARG A 61 -11.52 -8.78 -6.37
N LEU A 62 -11.00 -7.68 -6.91
CA LEU A 62 -9.81 -7.03 -6.36
C LEU A 62 -9.99 -6.55 -4.93
N LEU A 63 -9.01 -6.85 -4.09
CA LEU A 63 -8.79 -6.13 -2.84
C LEU A 63 -8.35 -4.69 -3.17
N LEU A 64 -8.92 -3.73 -2.49
CA LEU A 64 -8.65 -2.30 -2.72
C LEU A 64 -8.24 -1.64 -1.40
N GLY A 65 -7.25 -0.76 -1.44
CA GLY A 65 -6.83 -0.10 -0.21
C GLY A 65 -5.81 1.00 -0.39
N THR A 66 -5.50 1.64 0.72
CA THR A 66 -4.39 2.61 0.79
C THR A 66 -3.14 1.95 1.37
N LEU A 67 -1.99 2.42 0.91
CA LEU A 67 -0.70 2.02 1.47
C LEU A 67 0.25 3.22 1.44
N VAL A 68 0.09 4.11 2.44
CA VAL A 68 -0.85 4.15 3.56
C VAL A 68 -1.53 5.52 3.65
N SER A 69 -2.73 5.61 4.27
CA SER A 69 -3.35 6.89 4.62
C SER A 69 -2.62 7.54 5.80
N PRO A 70 -2.14 8.79 5.68
CA PRO A 70 -1.53 9.49 6.79
C PRO A 70 -2.59 9.99 7.79
N VAL A 71 -2.31 9.82 9.08
CA VAL A 71 -3.21 10.28 10.16
C VAL A 71 -3.44 11.78 10.19
N THR A 72 -2.59 12.54 9.53
CA THR A 72 -2.63 14.00 9.47
C THR A 72 -3.66 14.56 8.49
N PHE A 73 -4.19 13.74 7.57
CA PHE A 73 -5.10 14.24 6.52
C PHE A 73 -6.57 14.27 6.96
N ARG A 74 -6.99 13.27 7.73
CA ARG A 74 -8.42 13.11 8.06
C ARG A 74 -8.63 12.83 9.54
N PRO A 75 -9.67 13.42 10.17
CA PRO A 75 -10.12 12.97 11.49
C PRO A 75 -10.49 11.47 11.48
N PRO A 76 -10.24 10.72 12.56
CA PRO A 76 -10.45 9.27 12.60
C PRO A 76 -11.88 8.85 12.28
N ALA A 77 -12.87 9.65 12.68
CA ALA A 77 -14.27 9.35 12.38
C ALA A 77 -14.61 9.49 10.88
N VAL A 78 -13.97 10.46 10.19
CA VAL A 78 -14.12 10.63 8.74
C VAL A 78 -13.48 9.46 8.01
N LEU A 79 -12.24 9.13 8.37
CA LEU A 79 -11.53 7.99 7.76
C LEU A 79 -12.28 6.68 7.99
N ALA A 80 -12.68 6.39 9.23
CA ALA A 80 -13.45 5.19 9.56
C ALA A 80 -14.76 5.07 8.76
N LYS A 81 -15.45 6.21 8.54
CA LYS A 81 -16.69 6.24 7.75
C LYS A 81 -16.42 6.04 6.26
N SER A 82 -15.38 6.67 5.70
CA SER A 82 -15.01 6.50 4.29
C SER A 82 -14.66 5.05 4.00
N VAL A 83 -13.86 4.42 4.85
CA VAL A 83 -13.49 3.00 4.73
C VAL A 83 -14.71 2.09 4.83
N ALA A 84 -15.58 2.31 5.85
CA ALA A 84 -16.80 1.51 6.01
C ALA A 84 -17.75 1.65 4.81
N THR A 85 -17.83 2.84 4.20
CA THR A 85 -18.63 3.07 3.00
C THR A 85 -18.05 2.31 1.79
N ALA A 86 -16.75 2.42 1.56
CA ALA A 86 -16.08 1.69 0.48
C ALA A 86 -16.15 0.16 0.69
N GLN A 87 -16.08 -0.31 1.95
CA GLN A 87 -16.26 -1.72 2.32
C GLN A 87 -17.65 -2.23 1.96
N GLU A 88 -18.69 -1.48 2.25
CA GLU A 88 -20.08 -1.81 1.89
C GLU A 88 -20.24 -1.86 0.37
N ILE A 89 -19.76 -0.84 -0.36
CA ILE A 89 -19.83 -0.77 -1.83
C ILE A 89 -19.10 -1.96 -2.47
N SER A 90 -17.94 -2.34 -1.94
CA SER A 90 -17.14 -3.44 -2.48
C SER A 90 -17.63 -4.84 -2.13
N GLY A 91 -18.59 -4.97 -1.20
CA GLY A 91 -18.98 -6.28 -0.65
C GLY A 91 -17.87 -6.92 0.20
N GLY A 92 -17.03 -6.13 0.86
CA GLY A 92 -16.05 -6.65 1.81
C GLY A 92 -14.60 -6.73 1.33
N ARG A 93 -14.23 -6.00 0.27
CA ARG A 93 -12.91 -6.10 -0.37
C ARG A 93 -11.95 -4.93 -0.06
N VAL A 94 -12.24 -4.12 0.97
CA VAL A 94 -11.41 -2.94 1.28
C VAL A 94 -10.49 -3.19 2.47
N GLU A 95 -9.25 -2.72 2.36
CA GLU A 95 -8.24 -2.74 3.41
C GLU A 95 -7.75 -1.31 3.71
N LEU A 96 -7.52 -1.00 4.98
CA LEU A 96 -6.98 0.29 5.41
C LEU A 96 -5.52 0.16 5.81
N GLY A 97 -4.62 0.65 4.96
CA GLY A 97 -3.27 0.98 5.38
C GLY A 97 -3.24 2.37 6.03
N ILE A 98 -2.63 2.48 7.20
CA ILE A 98 -2.55 3.73 7.96
C ILE A 98 -1.14 3.95 8.51
N GLY A 99 -0.68 5.20 8.52
CA GLY A 99 0.65 5.57 8.98
C GLY A 99 0.73 7.00 9.52
N ALA A 100 1.88 7.35 10.10
CA ALA A 100 2.07 8.65 10.75
C ALA A 100 2.17 9.85 9.77
N GLY A 101 2.34 9.60 8.48
CA GLY A 101 2.67 10.65 7.50
C GLY A 101 4.16 11.04 7.54
N TRP A 102 4.68 11.55 6.43
CA TRP A 102 6.11 11.90 6.34
C TRP A 102 6.40 13.07 5.39
N TYR A 103 5.54 13.36 4.42
CA TYR A 103 5.81 14.35 3.38
C TYR A 103 5.31 15.74 3.79
N GLU A 104 6.22 16.55 4.32
CA GLU A 104 5.90 17.88 4.88
C GLU A 104 5.36 18.84 3.83
N ALA A 105 5.94 18.84 2.60
CA ALA A 105 5.57 19.78 1.56
C ALA A 105 4.08 19.72 1.17
N GLU A 106 3.45 18.53 1.16
CA GLU A 106 2.03 18.43 0.87
C GLU A 106 1.15 18.95 2.01
N HIS A 107 1.62 18.81 3.26
CA HIS A 107 0.92 19.36 4.42
C HIS A 107 0.91 20.90 4.36
N GLU A 108 2.05 21.47 4.01
CA GLU A 108 2.18 22.92 3.82
C GLU A 108 1.29 23.41 2.67
N ALA A 109 1.32 22.73 1.51
CA ALA A 109 0.57 23.10 0.32
C ALA A 109 -0.95 23.05 0.54
N TYR A 110 -1.45 22.07 1.31
CA TYR A 110 -2.87 21.85 1.58
C TYR A 110 -3.35 22.39 2.93
N GLY A 111 -2.48 23.04 3.70
CA GLY A 111 -2.82 23.61 5.00
C GLY A 111 -3.08 22.58 6.10
N PHE A 112 -2.56 21.38 5.97
CA PHE A 112 -2.64 20.36 7.01
C PHE A 112 -1.57 20.61 8.09
N ARG A 113 -1.90 20.28 9.33
CA ARG A 113 -0.90 20.29 10.39
C ARG A 113 0.16 19.21 10.17
N PHE A 114 1.42 19.59 10.33
CA PHE A 114 2.54 18.64 10.31
C PHE A 114 3.36 18.73 11.61
N PRO A 115 2.85 18.18 12.71
CA PRO A 115 3.55 18.22 14.00
C PRO A 115 4.80 17.31 13.99
N PRO A 116 5.68 17.44 14.99
CA PRO A 116 6.83 16.56 15.15
C PRO A 116 6.43 15.08 15.14
N VAL A 117 7.35 14.21 14.70
CA VAL A 117 7.08 12.77 14.53
C VAL A 117 6.52 12.10 15.80
N GLY A 118 6.92 12.54 16.99
CA GLY A 118 6.39 12.03 18.25
C GLY A 118 4.88 12.24 18.37
N GLU A 119 4.42 13.46 18.09
CA GLU A 119 2.99 13.81 18.11
C GLU A 119 2.20 13.09 17.01
N ARG A 120 2.79 12.92 15.80
CA ARG A 120 2.16 12.12 14.72
C ARG A 120 2.02 10.65 15.11
N MET A 121 2.96 10.12 15.88
CA MET A 121 2.84 8.75 16.42
C MET A 121 1.79 8.66 17.53
N ASP A 122 1.64 9.69 18.37
CA ASP A 122 0.53 9.77 19.34
C ASP A 122 -0.81 9.80 18.62
N GLU A 123 -0.88 10.55 17.51
CA GLU A 123 -2.07 10.62 16.67
C GLU A 123 -2.37 9.26 16.02
N LEU A 124 -1.36 8.54 15.52
CA LEU A 124 -1.54 7.21 14.94
C LEU A 124 -2.17 6.24 15.96
N GLU A 125 -1.64 6.19 17.17
CA GLU A 125 -2.16 5.32 18.22
C GLU A 125 -3.62 5.68 18.60
N ARG A 126 -3.92 6.99 18.72
CA ARG A 126 -5.29 7.47 19.00
C ARG A 126 -6.27 7.17 17.85
N GLN A 127 -5.84 7.33 16.60
CA GLN A 127 -6.70 7.05 15.45
C GLN A 127 -6.96 5.56 15.28
N LEU A 128 -5.97 4.70 15.48
CA LEU A 128 -6.15 3.24 15.45
C LEU A 128 -7.17 2.80 16.52
N GLU A 129 -7.06 3.31 17.75
CA GLU A 129 -8.01 3.03 18.81
C GLU A 129 -9.42 3.54 18.48
N ALA A 130 -9.53 4.76 17.96
CA ALA A 130 -10.82 5.35 17.59
C ALA A 130 -11.48 4.58 16.44
N ILE A 131 -10.73 4.19 15.40
CA ILE A 131 -11.23 3.42 14.26
C ILE A 131 -11.71 2.04 14.71
N ALA A 132 -10.91 1.32 15.50
CA ALA A 132 -11.30 0.02 16.05
C ALA A 132 -12.59 0.14 16.88
N ARG A 133 -12.69 1.12 17.78
CA ARG A 133 -13.90 1.37 18.55
C ARG A 133 -15.11 1.66 17.66
N LEU A 134 -14.97 2.54 16.67
CA LEU A 134 -16.07 2.90 15.75
C LEU A 134 -16.56 1.70 14.94
N TRP A 135 -15.68 0.83 14.49
CA TRP A 135 -16.05 -0.35 13.71
C TRP A 135 -16.63 -1.48 14.57
N ASP A 136 -16.08 -1.67 15.76
CA ASP A 136 -16.38 -2.88 16.54
C ASP A 136 -17.45 -2.65 17.62
N THR A 137 -17.30 -1.64 18.47
CA THR A 137 -18.05 -1.53 19.73
C THR A 137 -18.95 -0.31 19.89
N ASP A 138 -18.67 0.83 19.24
CA ASP A 138 -19.43 2.05 19.43
C ASP A 138 -20.84 1.94 18.83
N PRO A 139 -21.92 1.95 19.65
CA PRO A 139 -23.27 1.75 19.14
C PRO A 139 -23.78 2.93 18.29
N SER A 140 -23.16 4.11 18.39
CA SER A 140 -23.55 5.29 17.61
C SER A 140 -22.96 5.29 16.20
N ALA A 141 -21.93 4.48 15.97
CA ALA A 141 -21.28 4.37 14.66
C ALA A 141 -21.96 3.30 13.79
N TRP A 142 -22.70 3.74 12.80
CA TRP A 142 -23.47 2.90 11.89
C TRP A 142 -23.32 3.35 10.42
N PRO A 143 -23.30 2.43 9.40
CA PRO A 143 -23.26 0.96 9.55
C PRO A 143 -21.92 0.46 10.09
N LYS A 144 -21.95 -0.76 10.68
CA LYS A 144 -20.72 -1.49 11.00
C LYS A 144 -20.21 -2.16 9.75
N PRO A 145 -18.92 -1.99 9.37
CA PRO A 145 -18.38 -2.68 8.20
C PRO A 145 -18.37 -4.21 8.44
N ARG A 146 -18.86 -4.95 7.46
CA ARG A 146 -18.94 -6.42 7.49
C ARG A 146 -18.52 -7.00 6.13
N PRO A 147 -17.46 -7.83 6.07
CA PRO A 147 -16.49 -8.11 7.14
C PRO A 147 -15.77 -6.85 7.62
N ARG A 148 -15.13 -6.91 8.79
CA ARG A 148 -14.28 -5.82 9.27
C ARG A 148 -13.11 -5.62 8.30
N PRO A 149 -12.84 -4.39 7.84
CA PRO A 149 -11.68 -4.13 6.99
C PRO A 149 -10.36 -4.51 7.70
N ARG A 150 -9.45 -5.13 6.96
CA ARG A 150 -8.09 -5.37 7.48
C ARG A 150 -7.40 -4.03 7.72
N LEU A 151 -6.68 -3.95 8.84
CA LEU A 151 -5.83 -2.84 9.19
C LEU A 151 -4.37 -3.20 8.91
N ILE A 152 -3.71 -2.38 8.08
CA ILE A 152 -2.29 -2.49 7.75
C ILE A 152 -1.58 -1.31 8.41
N VAL A 153 -0.58 -1.58 9.23
CA VAL A 153 0.32 -0.55 9.78
C VAL A 153 1.71 -0.77 9.21
N GLY A 154 2.30 0.29 8.65
CA GLY A 154 3.58 0.18 7.94
C GLY A 154 4.73 0.94 8.57
N GLY A 155 5.95 0.51 8.23
CA GLY A 155 7.18 1.18 8.60
C GLY A 155 8.42 0.30 8.60
N SER A 156 9.53 0.84 9.14
CA SER A 156 10.83 0.18 9.22
C SER A 156 11.04 -0.64 10.51
N ALA A 157 9.97 -1.18 11.09
CA ALA A 157 9.94 -1.97 12.32
C ALA A 157 10.59 -1.28 13.54
N LYS A 158 10.39 0.05 13.67
CA LYS A 158 10.76 0.77 14.89
C LYS A 158 9.85 0.35 16.04
N PRO A 159 10.35 0.29 17.28
CA PRO A 159 9.63 -0.30 18.41
C PRO A 159 8.22 0.27 18.64
N ARG A 160 8.04 1.59 18.48
CA ARG A 160 6.73 2.23 18.69
C ARG A 160 5.72 1.82 17.62
N THR A 161 6.12 1.81 16.34
CA THR A 161 5.26 1.39 15.24
C THR A 161 4.87 -0.07 15.35
N VAL A 162 5.83 -0.93 15.74
CA VAL A 162 5.57 -2.36 15.97
C VAL A 162 4.55 -2.57 17.09
N ARG A 163 4.70 -1.88 18.23
CA ARG A 163 3.72 -1.97 19.32
C ARG A 163 2.31 -1.53 18.91
N ALA A 164 2.21 -0.42 18.14
CA ALA A 164 0.93 0.04 17.61
C ALA A 164 0.30 -1.01 16.67
N ALA A 165 1.09 -1.57 15.76
CA ALA A 165 0.64 -2.63 14.87
C ALA A 165 0.17 -3.87 15.64
N VAL A 166 0.99 -4.37 16.56
CA VAL A 166 0.65 -5.55 17.38
C VAL A 166 -0.63 -5.32 18.17
N ARG A 167 -0.92 -4.11 18.62
CA ARG A 167 -2.15 -3.82 19.36
C ARG A 167 -3.41 -3.79 18.49
N PHE A 168 -3.33 -3.29 17.25
CA PHE A 168 -4.52 -2.93 16.47
C PHE A 168 -4.60 -3.55 15.07
N ALA A 169 -3.46 -3.85 14.43
CA ALA A 169 -3.41 -4.24 13.02
C ALA A 169 -3.52 -5.74 12.80
N ASP A 170 -3.93 -6.11 11.60
CA ASP A 170 -3.96 -7.48 11.10
C ASP A 170 -2.68 -7.80 10.30
N GLU A 171 -2.03 -6.74 9.79
CA GLU A 171 -0.86 -6.84 8.93
C GLU A 171 0.17 -5.77 9.26
N TYR A 172 1.46 -6.15 9.26
CA TYR A 172 2.59 -5.23 9.30
C TYR A 172 3.23 -5.14 7.92
N ASN A 173 3.22 -3.94 7.32
CA ASN A 173 3.88 -3.70 6.05
C ASN A 173 5.25 -3.06 6.22
N THR A 174 6.28 -3.60 5.57
CA THR A 174 7.58 -2.93 5.44
C THR A 174 7.78 -2.41 4.02
N VAL A 175 8.66 -1.42 3.85
CA VAL A 175 8.85 -0.75 2.56
C VAL A 175 10.32 -0.76 2.14
N PHE A 176 10.56 -0.99 0.85
CA PHE A 176 11.87 -0.90 0.19
C PHE A 176 12.99 -1.60 0.98
N ALA A 177 12.73 -2.81 1.45
CA ALA A 177 13.64 -3.59 2.27
C ALA A 177 14.27 -4.73 1.45
N THR A 178 15.52 -5.06 1.75
CA THR A 178 16.16 -6.28 1.24
C THR A 178 15.60 -7.52 1.95
N PRO A 179 15.80 -8.75 1.43
CA PRO A 179 15.40 -9.97 2.13
C PRO A 179 15.98 -10.09 3.55
N GLU A 180 17.25 -9.67 3.76
CA GLU A 180 17.89 -9.65 5.09
C GLU A 180 17.17 -8.70 6.04
N GLU A 181 16.88 -7.48 5.58
CA GLU A 181 16.12 -6.49 6.36
C GLU A 181 14.70 -6.97 6.65
N CYS A 182 14.05 -7.65 5.70
CA CYS A 182 12.73 -8.25 5.91
C CYS A 182 12.78 -9.30 7.01
N ARG A 183 13.77 -10.20 7.00
CA ARG A 183 13.97 -11.23 8.04
C ARG A 183 14.15 -10.61 9.42
N GLU A 184 14.98 -9.57 9.52
CA GLU A 184 15.19 -8.86 10.78
C GLU A 184 13.91 -8.14 11.28
N ARG A 185 13.21 -7.46 10.36
CA ARG A 185 11.99 -6.72 10.69
C ARG A 185 10.87 -7.67 11.08
N ARG A 186 10.70 -8.78 10.37
CA ARG A 186 9.77 -9.86 10.70
C ARG A 186 10.04 -10.39 12.12
N ALA A 187 11.28 -10.71 12.43
CA ALA A 187 11.66 -11.23 13.75
C ALA A 187 11.28 -10.25 14.89
N ARG A 188 11.43 -8.94 14.66
CA ARG A 188 11.02 -7.90 15.64
C ARG A 188 9.51 -7.86 15.82
N VAL A 189 8.74 -7.96 14.75
CA VAL A 189 7.26 -7.98 14.79
C VAL A 189 6.77 -9.22 15.53
N ASP A 190 7.32 -10.40 15.20
CA ASP A 190 6.95 -11.66 15.85
C ASP A 190 7.32 -11.69 17.33
N ALA A 191 8.48 -11.13 17.70
CA ALA A 191 8.88 -11.03 19.09
C ALA A 191 7.89 -10.16 19.90
N ALA A 192 7.50 -9.02 19.36
CA ALA A 192 6.54 -8.11 20.00
C ALA A 192 5.12 -8.74 20.08
N ALA A 193 4.69 -9.47 19.05
CA ALA A 193 3.42 -10.18 19.06
C ALA A 193 3.39 -11.25 20.16
N ARG A 194 4.45 -12.06 20.27
CA ARG A 194 4.59 -13.06 21.35
C ARG A 194 4.61 -12.43 22.75
N GLU A 195 5.33 -11.32 22.92
CA GLU A 195 5.36 -10.58 24.19
C GLU A 195 3.99 -10.06 24.59
N ALA A 196 3.17 -9.65 23.60
CA ALA A 196 1.80 -9.20 23.82
C ALA A 196 0.77 -10.35 23.95
N GLY A 197 1.20 -11.62 23.86
CA GLY A 197 0.31 -12.79 23.89
C GLY A 197 -0.64 -12.85 22.67
N ARG A 198 -0.20 -12.34 21.53
CA ARG A 198 -0.98 -12.27 20.30
C ARG A 198 -0.36 -13.18 19.22
N ASP A 199 -1.22 -13.71 18.33
CA ASP A 199 -0.75 -14.40 17.13
C ASP A 199 0.08 -13.46 16.25
N SER A 200 0.95 -14.04 15.43
CA SER A 200 1.76 -13.28 14.49
C SER A 200 0.89 -12.52 13.49
N LEU A 201 1.31 -11.29 13.18
CA LEU A 201 0.69 -10.50 12.13
C LEU A 201 1.12 -11.03 10.76
N THR A 202 0.26 -10.90 9.74
CA THR A 202 0.73 -11.01 8.36
C THR A 202 1.85 -10.01 8.13
N PHE A 203 2.97 -10.46 7.56
CA PHE A 203 4.10 -9.58 7.27
C PHE A 203 4.23 -9.38 5.77
N SER A 204 4.07 -8.14 5.33
CA SER A 204 4.10 -7.78 3.92
C SER A 204 5.20 -6.80 3.57
N LEU A 205 5.55 -6.77 2.29
CA LEU A 205 6.53 -5.85 1.71
C LEU A 205 5.88 -5.00 0.61
N MET A 206 6.06 -3.68 0.65
CA MET A 206 5.88 -2.82 -0.51
C MET A 206 7.24 -2.48 -1.10
N THR A 207 7.44 -2.76 -2.39
CA THR A 207 8.69 -2.47 -3.09
C THR A 207 8.46 -2.24 -4.58
N GLY A 208 9.38 -1.52 -5.23
CA GLY A 208 9.31 -1.24 -6.66
C GLY A 208 9.55 -2.51 -7.50
N ALA A 209 8.87 -2.57 -8.64
CA ALA A 209 9.03 -3.64 -9.61
C ALA A 209 9.16 -3.09 -11.04
N VAL A 210 10.04 -3.71 -11.83
CA VAL A 210 10.09 -3.59 -13.28
C VAL A 210 10.41 -4.97 -13.85
N VAL A 211 9.47 -5.54 -14.60
CA VAL A 211 9.61 -6.88 -15.15
C VAL A 211 9.41 -6.88 -16.66
N GLY A 212 10.08 -7.79 -17.37
CA GLY A 212 9.88 -8.04 -18.79
C GLY A 212 9.70 -9.53 -19.05
N ARG A 213 8.99 -9.90 -20.14
CA ARG A 213 8.89 -11.29 -20.57
C ARG A 213 10.21 -11.79 -21.15
N ASP A 214 10.99 -10.85 -21.69
CA ASP A 214 12.36 -11.06 -22.17
C ASP A 214 13.24 -9.84 -21.82
N HIS A 215 14.53 -9.93 -22.14
CA HIS A 215 15.48 -8.86 -21.85
C HIS A 215 15.23 -7.59 -22.68
N ALA A 216 14.71 -7.68 -23.90
CA ALA A 216 14.43 -6.51 -24.73
C ALA A 216 13.29 -5.68 -24.12
N GLU A 217 12.20 -6.33 -23.75
CA GLU A 217 11.07 -5.69 -23.04
C GLU A 217 11.50 -5.13 -21.66
N LEU A 218 12.34 -5.88 -20.94
CA LEU A 218 12.88 -5.45 -19.67
C LEU A 218 13.71 -4.17 -19.79
N ASP A 219 14.62 -4.11 -20.77
CA ASP A 219 15.50 -2.96 -21.02
C ASP A 219 14.69 -1.70 -21.37
N GLU A 220 13.64 -1.84 -22.19
CA GLU A 220 12.73 -0.75 -22.52
C GLU A 220 12.00 -0.23 -21.25
N ARG A 221 11.48 -1.12 -20.41
CA ARG A 221 10.80 -0.76 -19.16
C ARG A 221 11.74 -0.16 -18.12
N ILE A 222 12.98 -0.62 -18.02
CA ILE A 222 14.00 0.00 -17.16
C ILE A 222 14.27 1.43 -17.61
N ALA A 223 14.44 1.66 -18.92
CA ALA A 223 14.68 3.00 -19.45
C ALA A 223 13.52 3.96 -19.12
N ARG A 224 12.27 3.52 -19.31
CA ARG A 224 11.06 4.30 -18.95
C ARG A 224 10.95 4.55 -17.44
N PHE A 225 11.24 3.54 -16.62
CA PHE A 225 11.28 3.70 -15.16
C PHE A 225 12.28 4.78 -14.73
N GLN A 226 13.50 4.76 -15.30
CA GLN A 226 14.54 5.74 -15.00
C GLN A 226 14.16 7.15 -15.47
N GLU A 227 13.46 7.28 -16.60
CA GLU A 227 12.91 8.55 -17.07
C GLU A 227 11.85 9.09 -16.10
N VAL A 228 10.88 8.26 -15.71
CA VAL A 228 9.84 8.63 -14.74
C VAL A 228 10.45 9.05 -13.39
N ARG A 229 11.46 8.32 -12.91
CA ARG A 229 12.15 8.62 -11.65
C ARG A 229 13.08 9.83 -11.73
N GLY A 230 13.50 10.22 -12.93
CA GLY A 230 14.55 11.23 -13.12
C GLY A 230 15.91 10.80 -12.56
N ARG A 231 16.19 9.50 -12.49
CA ARG A 231 17.40 8.92 -11.87
C ARG A 231 18.01 7.84 -12.76
N PRO A 232 18.92 8.20 -13.67
CA PRO A 232 19.62 7.23 -14.52
C PRO A 232 20.37 6.18 -13.69
N GLY A 233 20.27 4.92 -14.09
CA GLY A 233 20.94 3.79 -13.43
C GLY A 233 20.23 3.24 -12.19
N GLU A 234 19.17 3.86 -11.71
CA GLU A 234 18.34 3.30 -10.62
C GLU A 234 17.46 2.16 -11.15
N THR A 235 17.39 1.07 -10.41
CA THR A 235 16.44 -0.03 -10.66
C THR A 235 15.72 -0.43 -9.37
N PRO A 236 14.47 -0.87 -9.46
CA PRO A 236 13.75 -1.39 -8.29
C PRO A 236 14.34 -2.69 -7.76
N HIS A 237 13.94 -3.07 -6.54
CA HIS A 237 14.41 -4.33 -5.90
C HIS A 237 13.92 -5.59 -6.63
N VAL A 238 12.76 -5.53 -7.28
CA VAL A 238 12.23 -6.63 -8.11
C VAL A 238 12.36 -6.22 -9.58
N THR A 239 13.54 -6.45 -10.14
CA THR A 239 13.86 -6.13 -11.53
C THR A 239 14.41 -7.37 -12.20
N GLY A 240 13.88 -7.71 -13.38
CA GLY A 240 14.35 -8.86 -14.16
C GLY A 240 13.31 -9.37 -15.16
N THR A 241 13.70 -10.39 -15.89
CA THR A 241 12.74 -11.24 -16.61
C THR A 241 11.78 -11.90 -15.61
N LEU A 242 10.67 -12.48 -16.09
CA LEU A 242 9.70 -13.13 -15.18
C LEU A 242 10.35 -14.19 -14.27
N ASP A 243 11.28 -14.98 -14.81
CA ASP A 243 11.98 -16.01 -14.03
C ASP A 243 12.93 -15.41 -12.97
N GLU A 244 13.68 -14.36 -13.33
CA GLU A 244 14.56 -13.65 -12.41
C GLU A 244 13.77 -12.94 -11.30
N ALA A 245 12.67 -12.29 -11.66
CA ALA A 245 11.76 -11.65 -10.71
C ALA A 245 11.09 -12.69 -9.78
N ALA A 246 10.69 -13.85 -10.32
CA ALA A 246 10.15 -14.95 -9.52
C ALA A 246 11.19 -15.49 -8.52
N ALA A 247 12.44 -15.67 -8.96
CA ALA A 247 13.51 -16.06 -8.05
C ALA A 247 13.70 -15.03 -6.92
N ARG A 248 13.65 -13.73 -7.26
CA ARG A 248 13.75 -12.66 -6.27
C ARG A 248 12.59 -12.65 -5.28
N LEU A 249 11.36 -12.91 -5.73
CA LEU A 249 10.20 -13.00 -4.84
C LEU A 249 10.29 -14.19 -3.88
N ARG A 250 10.84 -15.33 -4.31
CA ARG A 250 11.12 -16.48 -3.42
C ARG A 250 12.12 -16.15 -2.32
N GLU A 251 13.14 -15.31 -2.60
CA GLU A 251 14.06 -14.84 -1.55
C GLU A 251 13.34 -14.03 -0.45
N TYR A 252 12.33 -13.25 -0.83
CA TYR A 252 11.47 -12.53 0.12
C TYR A 252 10.56 -13.48 0.89
N GLU A 253 9.99 -14.50 0.24
CA GLU A 253 9.20 -15.54 0.89
C GLU A 253 10.04 -16.28 1.94
N ASP A 254 11.27 -16.69 1.58
CA ASP A 254 12.24 -17.31 2.51
C ASP A 254 12.65 -16.39 3.67
N ALA A 255 12.51 -15.09 3.49
CA ALA A 255 12.70 -14.09 4.53
C ALA A 255 11.46 -13.85 5.41
N GLY A 256 10.36 -14.59 5.16
CA GLY A 256 9.12 -14.52 5.93
C GLY A 256 8.13 -13.45 5.44
N VAL A 257 8.28 -12.97 4.22
CA VAL A 257 7.27 -12.09 3.57
C VAL A 257 6.15 -12.97 3.04
N GLU A 258 4.93 -12.71 3.48
CA GLU A 258 3.73 -13.48 3.12
C GLU A 258 2.92 -12.81 1.99
N ARG A 259 3.16 -11.50 1.74
CA ARG A 259 2.46 -10.71 0.74
C ARG A 259 3.38 -9.62 0.19
N VAL A 260 3.39 -9.41 -1.12
CA VAL A 260 4.17 -8.35 -1.75
C VAL A 260 3.25 -7.41 -2.51
N MET A 261 3.38 -6.10 -2.25
CA MET A 261 2.75 -5.04 -3.02
C MET A 261 3.79 -4.46 -3.97
N LEU A 262 3.77 -4.91 -5.23
CA LEU A 262 4.70 -4.46 -6.26
C LEU A 262 4.31 -3.06 -6.74
N GLN A 263 5.19 -2.06 -6.51
CA GLN A 263 4.97 -0.69 -6.93
C GLN A 263 5.25 -0.55 -8.42
N HIS A 264 4.24 -0.12 -9.16
CA HIS A 264 4.27 0.19 -10.57
C HIS A 264 4.20 1.70 -10.76
N LEU A 265 5.30 2.34 -11.20
CA LEU A 265 5.40 3.80 -11.33
C LEU A 265 4.93 4.31 -12.69
N ASP A 266 5.10 3.53 -13.74
CA ASP A 266 4.66 3.91 -15.08
C ASP A 266 3.22 3.45 -15.33
N HIS A 267 2.27 4.18 -14.73
CA HIS A 267 0.86 3.84 -14.79
C HIS A 267 0.25 3.81 -16.20
N GLU A 268 0.98 4.27 -17.23
CA GLU A 268 0.60 4.17 -18.64
C GLU A 268 0.96 2.81 -19.24
N ASP A 269 1.93 2.09 -18.66
CA ASP A 269 2.29 0.73 -19.11
C ASP A 269 1.36 -0.32 -18.47
N VAL A 270 0.16 -0.41 -19.02
CA VAL A 270 -0.84 -1.40 -18.59
C VAL A 270 -0.39 -2.84 -18.90
N ASP A 271 0.43 -3.04 -19.93
CA ASP A 271 0.94 -4.37 -20.27
C ASP A 271 1.88 -4.94 -19.21
N MET A 272 2.63 -4.08 -18.50
CA MET A 272 3.40 -4.52 -17.34
C MET A 272 2.50 -5.10 -16.23
N VAL A 273 1.26 -4.64 -16.08
CA VAL A 273 0.32 -5.23 -15.11
C VAL A 273 -0.01 -6.68 -15.49
N HIS A 274 -0.16 -6.97 -16.80
CA HIS A 274 -0.34 -8.34 -17.27
C HIS A 274 0.91 -9.20 -17.02
N ALA A 275 2.11 -8.66 -17.25
CA ALA A 275 3.36 -9.35 -16.93
C ALA A 275 3.50 -9.62 -15.42
N LEU A 276 3.05 -8.69 -14.55
CA LEU A 276 2.97 -8.93 -13.09
C LEU A 276 1.99 -10.05 -12.73
N GLY A 277 0.88 -10.21 -13.47
CA GLY A 277 -0.03 -11.34 -13.32
C GLY A 277 0.58 -12.66 -13.77
N GLU A 278 1.41 -12.65 -14.83
CA GLU A 278 2.19 -13.82 -15.25
C GLU A 278 3.21 -14.19 -14.16
N LEU A 279 3.93 -13.21 -13.61
CA LEU A 279 4.86 -13.38 -12.50
C LEU A 279 4.16 -13.98 -11.26
N ALA A 280 2.98 -13.49 -10.89
CA ALA A 280 2.23 -13.98 -9.75
C ALA A 280 1.93 -15.49 -9.88
N ARG A 281 1.59 -15.97 -11.08
CA ARG A 281 1.37 -17.41 -11.34
C ARG A 281 2.64 -18.29 -11.24
N LEU A 282 3.83 -17.71 -11.34
CA LEU A 282 5.10 -18.44 -11.18
C LEU A 282 5.51 -18.63 -9.71
N VAL A 283 4.92 -17.85 -8.81
CA VAL A 283 5.26 -17.86 -7.37
C VAL A 283 4.10 -18.30 -6.46
N SER A 284 2.95 -18.65 -7.07
CA SER A 284 1.75 -19.17 -6.38
C SER A 284 1.84 -20.65 -6.07
#